data_2d261d902ad0ad769f6720b7ef4659a2
#
_entry.id   2d261d902ad0ad769f6720b7ef4659a2
#
_cell.length_a   1.000
_cell.length_b   1.000
_cell.length_c   1.000
_cell.angle_alpha   90.00
_cell.angle_beta   90.00
_cell.angle_gamma   90.00
#
_symmetry.space_group_name_H-M   'P 1'
#
loop_
_entity.id
_entity.type
_entity.pdbx_description
1 polymer ?
#
loop_
_entity_poly.entity_id
_entity_poly.type
_entity_poly.pdbx_seq_one_letter_code
_entity_poly.pdbx_strand_id
1 'polypeptide(L)'
;MFDKIHYYYFNANYEKCLNLSEQFLKESPKFALEFAMLSSYKLSLFQKALYYAQELFSLNPTSFNGLMLAKSYIENLRLDEALNLLQTLLTRKDDLEDELKLELAFIYKLSNKLEESEQIFKELLSKDMYNLNLWKNYAEIYFKHDFTKALNAHEHLCHFMQDLIDKLQKGIIAEQTNLNLIKLEDRLHSKTKENLTISKIEDFLTHQILPQKAYLLFKLFRISDSLELFQSLQEANQHHAQFWQNYAKVLEFNSNYQEAYYAYKKCLSLDSHATYQFDLAYLLMRMGVDDNFEEGKKYYESRLFYAHNETFSTYHYNESLKAFNKFGVDAFKNKEVLVFCEQGFGDTIMYARCLEKLCKIASKVLFAPQSAMYEMFKNQIKFLNQNDDIFKNVKVLKNLPTNFDYAIPICSLPFFIDIKLDEISRLKTPILPQKKPHNKRKKLGIFYSTPNAENSDLLRNVKFEFLFDVLKDLDYEIISFQMQLKEELPKVIEDRSKLIENWNDTLNYLYDIDCMLSIDSAIAHLSLAMDVPTIVLLHPRFDWRWGKFENPKSYFWPKAKCFIIKEQEETKRNLQKLIKDILN
;
A
#
# COMPACT_ATOMS: atom_id res chain seq x y z
N MET A 1 -43.63 -14.79 7.27
CA MET A 1 -42.29 -14.25 7.63
C MET A 1 -41.25 -14.66 6.61
N PHE A 2 -41.22 -15.90 6.13
CA PHE A 2 -40.36 -16.39 5.05
C PHE A 2 -40.36 -15.45 3.83
N ASP A 3 -41.57 -15.09 3.31
CA ASP A 3 -41.73 -14.23 2.16
C ASP A 3 -41.12 -12.82 2.37
N LYS A 4 -41.11 -12.32 3.63
CA LYS A 4 -40.52 -11.03 3.94
C LYS A 4 -38.98 -11.09 3.94
N ILE A 5 -38.40 -12.18 4.45
CA ILE A 5 -36.93 -12.39 4.44
C ILE A 5 -36.48 -12.50 2.99
N HIS A 6 -37.12 -13.35 2.17
CA HIS A 6 -36.89 -13.43 0.72
C HIS A 6 -37.02 -12.06 0.05
N TYR A 7 -38.14 -11.36 0.28
CA TYR A 7 -38.39 -10.04 -0.30
C TYR A 7 -37.23 -9.06 0.00
N TYR A 8 -36.78 -8.96 1.27
CA TYR A 8 -35.71 -8.04 1.62
C TYR A 8 -34.37 -8.45 1.02
N TYR A 9 -34.05 -9.74 0.98
CA TYR A 9 -32.80 -10.21 0.37
C TYR A 9 -32.73 -9.87 -1.13
N PHE A 10 -33.79 -10.20 -1.89
CA PHE A 10 -33.83 -9.98 -3.34
C PHE A 10 -33.98 -8.52 -3.75
N ASN A 11 -34.46 -7.65 -2.85
CA ASN A 11 -34.45 -6.21 -3.05
C ASN A 11 -33.22 -5.51 -2.43
N ALA A 12 -32.13 -6.25 -2.23
CA ALA A 12 -30.85 -5.77 -1.71
C ALA A 12 -30.92 -5.03 -0.35
N ASN A 13 -31.98 -5.26 0.43
CA ASN A 13 -32.11 -4.70 1.77
C ASN A 13 -31.55 -5.67 2.82
N TYR A 14 -30.24 -5.90 2.75
CA TYR A 14 -29.55 -6.92 3.51
C TYR A 14 -29.60 -6.69 5.03
N GLU A 15 -29.60 -5.44 5.50
CA GLU A 15 -29.73 -5.13 6.94
C GLU A 15 -31.08 -5.59 7.50
N LYS A 16 -32.18 -5.28 6.82
CA LYS A 16 -33.50 -5.75 7.25
C LYS A 16 -33.64 -7.26 7.13
N CYS A 17 -33.06 -7.84 6.09
CA CYS A 17 -33.02 -9.29 5.93
C CYS A 17 -32.28 -9.95 7.09
N LEU A 18 -31.08 -9.47 7.44
CA LEU A 18 -30.28 -9.97 8.56
C LEU A 18 -31.05 -9.88 9.88
N ASN A 19 -31.58 -8.69 10.21
CA ASN A 19 -32.31 -8.47 11.46
C ASN A 19 -33.53 -9.40 11.60
N LEU A 20 -34.28 -9.61 10.53
CA LEU A 20 -35.42 -10.54 10.55
C LEU A 20 -34.96 -12.00 10.66
N SER A 21 -33.90 -12.37 9.96
CA SER A 21 -33.34 -13.72 10.03
C SER A 21 -32.85 -14.04 11.46
N GLU A 22 -32.16 -13.11 12.12
CA GLU A 22 -31.72 -13.26 13.53
C GLU A 22 -32.91 -13.47 14.49
N GLN A 23 -34.03 -12.76 14.28
CA GLN A 23 -35.24 -12.96 15.09
C GLN A 23 -35.89 -14.33 14.86
N PHE A 24 -35.71 -14.90 13.67
CA PHE A 24 -36.35 -16.14 13.26
C PHE A 24 -35.50 -17.42 13.51
N LEU A 25 -34.32 -17.27 14.07
CA LEU A 25 -33.37 -18.38 14.32
C LEU A 25 -33.97 -19.52 15.17
N LYS A 26 -34.85 -19.21 16.12
CA LYS A 26 -35.48 -20.22 16.99
C LYS A 26 -36.59 -21.01 16.31
N GLU A 27 -37.33 -20.39 15.38
CA GLU A 27 -38.48 -20.99 14.74
C GLU A 27 -38.13 -21.82 13.52
N SER A 28 -37.13 -21.38 12.75
CA SER A 28 -36.65 -22.09 11.57
C SER A 28 -35.12 -21.90 11.39
N PRO A 29 -34.32 -22.63 12.20
CA PRO A 29 -32.88 -22.39 12.29
C PRO A 29 -32.18 -22.46 10.93
N LYS A 30 -32.44 -23.51 10.14
CA LYS A 30 -31.77 -23.74 8.85
C LYS A 30 -32.00 -22.58 7.87
N PHE A 31 -33.26 -22.18 7.69
CA PHE A 31 -33.62 -21.08 6.79
C PHE A 31 -33.08 -19.74 7.28
N ALA A 32 -33.22 -19.47 8.57
CA ALA A 32 -32.77 -18.22 9.17
C ALA A 32 -31.25 -18.07 9.12
N LEU A 33 -30.50 -19.13 9.41
CA LEU A 33 -29.04 -19.16 9.31
C LEU A 33 -28.56 -18.90 7.87
N GLU A 34 -29.23 -19.49 6.87
CA GLU A 34 -28.88 -19.31 5.46
C GLU A 34 -28.97 -17.82 5.06
N PHE A 35 -30.08 -17.16 5.33
CA PHE A 35 -30.27 -15.76 4.99
C PHE A 35 -29.48 -14.80 5.88
N ALA A 36 -29.24 -15.14 7.15
CA ALA A 36 -28.35 -14.39 8.04
C ALA A 36 -26.89 -14.42 7.54
N MET A 37 -26.42 -15.60 7.12
CA MET A 37 -25.10 -15.79 6.52
C MET A 37 -24.94 -14.97 5.23
N LEU A 38 -25.87 -15.17 4.28
CA LEU A 38 -25.84 -14.49 2.98
C LEU A 38 -25.90 -12.96 3.13
N SER A 39 -26.78 -12.46 4.00
CA SER A 39 -26.91 -11.02 4.26
C SER A 39 -25.67 -10.45 4.95
N SER A 40 -25.12 -11.17 5.92
CA SER A 40 -23.87 -10.76 6.59
C SER A 40 -22.71 -10.69 5.61
N TYR A 41 -22.62 -11.65 4.68
CA TYR A 41 -21.60 -11.65 3.63
C TYR A 41 -21.74 -10.43 2.70
N LYS A 42 -22.98 -10.11 2.26
CA LYS A 42 -23.28 -8.94 1.43
C LYS A 42 -23.01 -7.60 2.12
N LEU A 43 -23.15 -7.56 3.44
CA LEU A 43 -22.83 -6.39 4.28
C LEU A 43 -21.36 -6.33 4.67
N SER A 44 -20.51 -7.23 4.18
CA SER A 44 -19.10 -7.36 4.56
C SER A 44 -18.88 -7.59 6.07
N LEU A 45 -19.88 -8.14 6.76
CA LEU A 45 -19.80 -8.52 8.17
C LEU A 45 -19.22 -9.94 8.28
N PHE A 46 -17.98 -10.13 7.83
CA PHE A 46 -17.36 -11.44 7.59
C PHE A 46 -17.27 -12.33 8.83
N GLN A 47 -17.07 -11.76 10.02
CA GLN A 47 -17.08 -12.51 11.29
C GLN A 47 -18.47 -13.09 11.59
N LYS A 48 -19.54 -12.31 11.38
CA LYS A 48 -20.92 -12.79 11.52
C LYS A 48 -21.26 -13.83 10.45
N ALA A 49 -20.85 -13.60 9.20
CA ALA A 49 -21.03 -14.55 8.11
C ALA A 49 -20.37 -15.89 8.45
N LEU A 50 -19.15 -15.88 8.98
CA LEU A 50 -18.44 -17.09 9.41
C LEU A 50 -19.21 -17.84 10.54
N TYR A 51 -19.67 -17.13 11.55
CA TYR A 51 -20.44 -17.72 12.63
C TYR A 51 -21.70 -18.45 12.10
N TYR A 52 -22.50 -17.76 11.27
CA TYR A 52 -23.72 -18.38 10.70
C TYR A 52 -23.41 -19.52 9.72
N ALA A 53 -22.31 -19.43 8.96
CA ALA A 53 -21.87 -20.51 8.07
C ALA A 53 -21.46 -21.76 8.83
N GLN A 54 -20.77 -21.62 9.96
CA GLN A 54 -20.38 -22.74 10.84
C GLN A 54 -21.63 -23.43 11.44
N GLU A 55 -22.55 -22.66 11.99
CA GLU A 55 -23.80 -23.18 12.54
C GLU A 55 -24.64 -23.89 11.45
N LEU A 56 -24.77 -23.27 10.28
CA LEU A 56 -25.53 -23.83 9.17
C LEU A 56 -24.91 -25.13 8.65
N PHE A 57 -23.59 -25.17 8.50
CA PHE A 57 -22.89 -26.37 8.03
C PHE A 57 -22.96 -27.50 9.06
N SER A 58 -22.92 -27.20 10.36
CA SER A 58 -23.10 -28.21 11.43
C SER A 58 -24.50 -28.83 11.40
N LEU A 59 -25.53 -28.02 11.13
CA LEU A 59 -26.92 -28.47 11.03
C LEU A 59 -27.23 -29.22 9.72
N ASN A 60 -26.57 -28.83 8.64
CA ASN A 60 -26.84 -29.32 7.30
C ASN A 60 -25.55 -29.34 6.46
N PRO A 61 -24.73 -30.41 6.58
CA PRO A 61 -23.39 -30.49 5.98
C PRO A 61 -23.43 -30.81 4.47
N THR A 62 -24.14 -30.01 3.68
CA THR A 62 -24.13 -30.10 2.20
C THR A 62 -22.86 -29.49 1.63
N SER A 63 -22.48 -29.83 0.40
CA SER A 63 -21.35 -29.22 -0.29
C SER A 63 -21.55 -27.73 -0.53
N PHE A 64 -22.82 -27.30 -0.76
CA PHE A 64 -23.13 -25.87 -0.86
C PHE A 64 -22.85 -25.11 0.45
N ASN A 65 -23.34 -25.60 1.59
CA ASN A 65 -23.08 -24.97 2.88
C ASN A 65 -21.58 -25.01 3.24
N GLY A 66 -20.90 -26.09 2.88
CA GLY A 66 -19.44 -26.21 3.03
C GLY A 66 -18.67 -25.21 2.15
N LEU A 67 -19.11 -24.99 0.91
CA LEU A 67 -18.54 -23.99 0.03
C LEU A 67 -18.71 -22.58 0.61
N MET A 68 -19.90 -22.25 1.16
CA MET A 68 -20.14 -20.95 1.81
C MET A 68 -19.30 -20.78 3.09
N LEU A 69 -19.11 -21.86 3.84
CA LEU A 69 -18.22 -21.84 5.00
C LEU A 69 -16.75 -21.63 4.58
N ALA A 70 -16.29 -22.31 3.53
CA ALA A 70 -14.93 -22.12 2.99
C ALA A 70 -14.71 -20.66 2.53
N LYS A 71 -15.68 -20.06 1.81
CA LYS A 71 -15.64 -18.65 1.46
C LYS A 71 -15.55 -17.75 2.69
N SER A 72 -16.35 -18.03 3.72
CA SER A 72 -16.32 -17.26 4.95
C SER A 72 -14.98 -17.39 5.69
N TYR A 73 -14.33 -18.55 5.64
CA TYR A 73 -12.97 -18.73 6.15
C TYR A 73 -11.95 -17.90 5.36
N ILE A 74 -12.05 -17.88 4.02
CA ILE A 74 -11.15 -17.10 3.15
C ILE A 74 -11.24 -15.60 3.48
N GLU A 75 -12.46 -15.05 3.59
CA GLU A 75 -12.67 -13.62 3.93
C GLU A 75 -12.16 -13.26 5.33
N ASN A 76 -12.06 -14.23 6.23
CA ASN A 76 -11.49 -14.06 7.56
C ASN A 76 -10.01 -14.47 7.63
N LEU A 77 -9.33 -14.65 6.50
CA LEU A 77 -7.92 -15.03 6.35
C LEU A 77 -7.54 -16.36 7.04
N ARG A 78 -8.52 -17.24 7.27
CA ARG A 78 -8.36 -18.60 7.83
C ARG A 78 -8.15 -19.60 6.71
N LEU A 79 -7.02 -19.45 5.98
CA LEU A 79 -6.79 -20.17 4.72
C LEU A 79 -6.59 -21.68 4.93
N ASP A 80 -5.97 -22.11 6.03
CA ASP A 80 -5.74 -23.54 6.32
C ASP A 80 -7.04 -24.28 6.57
N GLU A 81 -7.98 -23.69 7.32
CA GLU A 81 -9.29 -24.28 7.57
C GLU A 81 -10.13 -24.34 6.29
N ALA A 82 -10.07 -23.29 5.47
CA ALA A 82 -10.72 -23.30 4.16
C ALA A 82 -10.15 -24.38 3.25
N LEU A 83 -8.82 -24.52 3.17
CA LEU A 83 -8.14 -25.54 2.37
C LEU A 83 -8.56 -26.96 2.78
N ASN A 84 -8.48 -27.28 4.06
CA ASN A 84 -8.85 -28.60 4.59
C ASN A 84 -10.32 -28.94 4.29
N LEU A 85 -11.21 -27.97 4.47
CA LEU A 85 -12.64 -28.13 4.18
C LEU A 85 -12.89 -28.40 2.69
N LEU A 86 -12.30 -27.59 1.79
CA LEU A 86 -12.47 -27.76 0.34
C LEU A 86 -11.91 -29.11 -0.14
N GLN A 87 -10.74 -29.52 0.34
CA GLN A 87 -10.17 -30.83 0.01
C GLN A 87 -11.10 -31.97 0.46
N THR A 88 -11.69 -31.85 1.65
CA THR A 88 -12.67 -32.84 2.15
C THR A 88 -13.93 -32.88 1.27
N LEU A 89 -14.46 -31.70 0.89
CA LEU A 89 -15.65 -31.61 0.05
C LEU A 89 -15.43 -32.16 -1.36
N LEU A 90 -14.26 -31.94 -1.95
CA LEU A 90 -13.90 -32.45 -3.27
C LEU A 90 -13.89 -33.98 -3.35
N THR A 91 -13.72 -34.69 -2.20
CA THR A 91 -13.83 -36.16 -2.19
C THR A 91 -15.26 -36.68 -2.47
N ARG A 92 -16.28 -35.81 -2.33
CA ARG A 92 -17.68 -36.16 -2.54
C ARG A 92 -18.08 -36.30 -4.02
N LYS A 93 -17.32 -35.67 -4.92
CA LYS A 93 -17.55 -35.70 -6.39
C LYS A 93 -18.99 -35.38 -6.78
N ASP A 94 -19.55 -34.34 -6.23
CA ASP A 94 -20.89 -33.86 -6.54
C ASP A 94 -20.91 -32.78 -7.63
N ASP A 95 -22.08 -32.19 -7.88
CA ASP A 95 -22.30 -31.19 -8.93
C ASP A 95 -21.65 -29.82 -8.64
N LEU A 96 -20.96 -29.65 -7.49
CA LEU A 96 -20.25 -28.44 -7.07
C LEU A 96 -18.72 -28.55 -7.23
N GLU A 97 -18.21 -29.61 -7.86
CA GLU A 97 -16.76 -29.85 -7.97
C GLU A 97 -16.01 -28.66 -8.59
N ASP A 98 -16.55 -28.05 -9.64
CA ASP A 98 -15.89 -26.95 -10.32
C ASP A 98 -15.87 -25.66 -9.48
N GLU A 99 -16.93 -25.36 -8.72
CA GLU A 99 -16.98 -24.24 -7.78
C GLU A 99 -16.03 -24.45 -6.59
N LEU A 100 -15.95 -25.67 -6.08
CA LEU A 100 -14.98 -26.02 -5.02
C LEU A 100 -13.53 -25.87 -5.52
N LYS A 101 -13.26 -26.32 -6.75
CA LYS A 101 -11.96 -26.11 -7.41
C LYS A 101 -11.64 -24.63 -7.60
N LEU A 102 -12.61 -23.82 -7.98
CA LEU A 102 -12.41 -22.39 -8.14
C LEU A 102 -11.97 -21.73 -6.81
N GLU A 103 -12.63 -22.04 -5.70
CA GLU A 103 -12.22 -21.50 -4.40
C GLU A 103 -10.84 -22.05 -3.96
N LEU A 104 -10.54 -23.31 -4.29
CA LEU A 104 -9.22 -23.87 -4.04
C LEU A 104 -8.13 -23.11 -4.82
N ALA A 105 -8.39 -22.74 -6.08
CA ALA A 105 -7.47 -21.93 -6.87
C ALA A 105 -7.23 -20.54 -6.24
N PHE A 106 -8.27 -19.92 -5.67
CA PHE A 106 -8.11 -18.66 -4.93
C PHE A 106 -7.26 -18.83 -3.67
N ILE A 107 -7.45 -19.90 -2.90
CA ILE A 107 -6.60 -20.17 -1.72
C ILE A 107 -5.14 -20.35 -2.14
N TYR A 108 -4.88 -21.10 -3.20
CA TYR A 108 -3.51 -21.27 -3.71
C TYR A 108 -2.90 -19.95 -4.16
N LYS A 109 -3.67 -19.08 -4.86
CA LYS A 109 -3.23 -17.73 -5.22
C LYS A 109 -2.88 -16.89 -3.98
N LEU A 110 -3.73 -16.90 -2.94
CA LEU A 110 -3.50 -16.17 -1.68
C LEU A 110 -2.32 -16.73 -0.87
N SER A 111 -2.07 -18.03 -0.97
CA SER A 111 -0.96 -18.73 -0.31
C SER A 111 0.35 -18.70 -1.13
N ASN A 112 0.40 -17.91 -2.20
CA ASN A 112 1.54 -17.81 -3.13
C ASN A 112 1.93 -19.13 -3.83
N LYS A 113 0.99 -20.06 -3.96
CA LYS A 113 1.13 -21.31 -4.74
C LYS A 113 0.54 -21.11 -6.13
N LEU A 114 1.25 -20.28 -6.93
CA LEU A 114 0.71 -19.72 -8.16
C LEU A 114 0.59 -20.76 -9.28
N GLU A 115 1.51 -21.70 -9.36
CA GLU A 115 1.51 -22.79 -10.34
C GLU A 115 0.34 -23.77 -10.12
N GLU A 116 0.04 -24.10 -8.87
CA GLU A 116 -1.12 -24.92 -8.51
C GLU A 116 -2.43 -24.22 -8.83
N SER A 117 -2.51 -22.92 -8.55
CA SER A 117 -3.65 -22.08 -8.95
C SER A 117 -3.84 -22.07 -10.46
N GLU A 118 -2.77 -21.85 -11.22
CA GLU A 118 -2.78 -21.83 -12.67
C GLU A 118 -3.28 -23.14 -13.26
N GLN A 119 -2.83 -24.27 -12.72
CA GLN A 119 -3.25 -25.60 -13.18
C GLN A 119 -4.76 -25.81 -13.05
N ILE A 120 -5.34 -25.39 -11.92
CA ILE A 120 -6.78 -25.50 -11.71
C ILE A 120 -7.55 -24.59 -12.68
N PHE A 121 -7.11 -23.34 -12.88
CA PHE A 121 -7.77 -22.45 -13.84
C PHE A 121 -7.71 -23.01 -15.27
N LYS A 122 -6.60 -23.60 -15.69
CA LYS A 122 -6.48 -24.28 -16.99
C LYS A 122 -7.46 -25.45 -17.12
N GLU A 123 -7.61 -26.25 -16.06
CA GLU A 123 -8.59 -27.33 -16.02
C GLU A 123 -10.02 -26.80 -16.18
N LEU A 124 -10.40 -25.79 -15.39
CA LEU A 124 -11.74 -25.18 -15.45
C LEU A 124 -12.01 -24.55 -16.82
N LEU A 125 -11.04 -23.84 -17.41
CA LEU A 125 -11.14 -23.26 -18.74
C LEU A 125 -11.24 -24.31 -19.84
N SER A 126 -10.65 -25.50 -19.68
CA SER A 126 -10.82 -26.59 -20.64
C SER A 126 -12.26 -27.12 -20.71
N LYS A 127 -13.03 -26.99 -19.61
CA LYS A 127 -14.44 -27.36 -19.53
C LYS A 127 -15.39 -26.26 -19.99
N ASP A 128 -15.02 -25.00 -19.71
CA ASP A 128 -15.82 -23.81 -20.04
C ASP A 128 -14.93 -22.69 -20.57
N MET A 129 -14.46 -22.87 -21.81
CA MET A 129 -13.52 -21.95 -22.47
C MET A 129 -14.12 -20.57 -22.76
N TYR A 130 -15.44 -20.41 -22.73
CA TYR A 130 -16.11 -19.15 -22.99
C TYR A 130 -16.46 -18.36 -21.73
N ASN A 131 -16.02 -18.83 -20.56
CA ASN A 131 -16.27 -18.16 -19.29
C ASN A 131 -15.29 -16.99 -19.08
N LEU A 132 -15.76 -15.77 -19.36
CA LEU A 132 -14.96 -14.55 -19.25
C LEU A 132 -14.43 -14.31 -17.83
N ASN A 133 -15.19 -14.70 -16.79
CA ASN A 133 -14.75 -14.55 -15.40
C ASN A 133 -13.60 -15.52 -15.06
N LEU A 134 -13.61 -16.74 -15.58
CA LEU A 134 -12.48 -17.66 -15.41
C LEU A 134 -11.23 -17.12 -16.10
N TRP A 135 -11.36 -16.58 -17.31
CA TRP A 135 -10.26 -15.96 -18.04
C TRP A 135 -9.67 -14.76 -17.30
N LYS A 136 -10.53 -13.89 -16.76
CA LYS A 136 -10.08 -12.76 -15.94
C LYS A 136 -9.27 -13.23 -14.73
N ASN A 137 -9.81 -14.17 -13.94
CA ASN A 137 -9.14 -14.69 -12.77
C ASN A 137 -7.81 -15.40 -13.12
N TYR A 138 -7.77 -16.13 -14.22
CA TYR A 138 -6.55 -16.73 -14.74
C TYR A 138 -5.49 -15.66 -15.08
N ALA A 139 -5.85 -14.62 -15.80
CA ALA A 139 -4.94 -13.52 -16.14
C ALA A 139 -4.42 -12.76 -14.92
N GLU A 140 -5.20 -12.74 -13.83
CA GLU A 140 -4.85 -12.08 -12.58
C GLU A 140 -3.98 -12.91 -11.62
N ILE A 141 -3.68 -14.19 -11.93
CA ILE A 141 -2.90 -15.05 -11.01
C ILE A 141 -1.57 -14.40 -10.63
N TYR A 142 -0.83 -13.91 -11.60
CA TYR A 142 0.50 -13.35 -11.44
C TYR A 142 0.54 -11.84 -11.21
N PHE A 143 -0.62 -11.16 -11.18
CA PHE A 143 -0.73 -9.70 -11.23
C PHE A 143 0.03 -8.95 -10.12
N LYS A 144 0.20 -9.58 -8.96
CA LYS A 144 0.93 -9.01 -7.82
C LYS A 144 2.35 -9.56 -7.64
N HIS A 145 2.68 -10.64 -8.33
CA HIS A 145 3.89 -11.42 -8.06
C HIS A 145 4.88 -11.43 -9.22
N ASP A 146 4.39 -11.52 -10.46
CA ASP A 146 5.21 -11.54 -11.68
C ASP A 146 4.49 -10.79 -12.79
N PHE A 147 4.86 -9.52 -12.97
CA PHE A 147 4.23 -8.65 -13.97
C PHE A 147 4.46 -9.13 -15.40
N THR A 148 5.57 -9.85 -15.67
CA THR A 148 5.86 -10.40 -17.01
C THR A 148 4.92 -11.55 -17.34
N LYS A 149 4.77 -12.52 -16.42
CA LYS A 149 3.80 -13.61 -16.58
C LYS A 149 2.36 -13.06 -16.66
N ALA A 150 2.02 -12.07 -15.82
CA ALA A 150 0.72 -11.41 -15.85
C ALA A 150 0.45 -10.73 -17.20
N LEU A 151 1.42 -9.98 -17.75
CA LEU A 151 1.28 -9.34 -19.07
C LEU A 151 1.08 -10.38 -20.17
N ASN A 152 1.89 -11.44 -20.19
CA ASN A 152 1.75 -12.53 -21.16
C ASN A 152 0.35 -13.16 -21.10
N ALA A 153 -0.19 -13.42 -19.89
CA ALA A 153 -1.55 -13.95 -19.72
C ALA A 153 -2.61 -12.99 -20.28
N HIS A 154 -2.47 -11.68 -20.05
CA HIS A 154 -3.38 -10.67 -20.60
C HIS A 154 -3.27 -10.56 -22.13
N GLU A 155 -2.07 -10.68 -22.70
CA GLU A 155 -1.88 -10.69 -24.15
C GLU A 155 -2.51 -11.91 -24.80
N HIS A 156 -2.33 -13.09 -24.22
CA HIS A 156 -3.01 -14.31 -24.67
C HIS A 156 -4.53 -14.17 -24.61
N LEU A 157 -5.05 -13.59 -23.53
CA LEU A 157 -6.47 -13.33 -23.37
C LEU A 157 -7.00 -12.35 -24.44
N CYS A 158 -6.29 -11.27 -24.72
CA CYS A 158 -6.66 -10.33 -25.77
C CYS A 158 -6.73 -11.01 -27.15
N HIS A 159 -5.73 -11.84 -27.51
CA HIS A 159 -5.74 -12.58 -28.76
C HIS A 159 -6.91 -13.59 -28.83
N PHE A 160 -7.15 -14.32 -27.75
CA PHE A 160 -8.29 -15.26 -27.68
C PHE A 160 -9.63 -14.53 -27.86
N MET A 161 -9.83 -13.39 -27.21
CA MET A 161 -11.07 -12.61 -27.33
C MET A 161 -11.24 -12.04 -28.73
N GLN A 162 -10.17 -11.59 -29.38
CA GLN A 162 -10.25 -11.12 -30.77
C GLN A 162 -10.60 -12.24 -31.73
N ASP A 163 -9.98 -13.42 -31.60
CA ASP A 163 -10.34 -14.61 -32.37
C ASP A 163 -11.81 -15.02 -32.15
N LEU A 164 -12.31 -14.89 -30.94
CA LEU A 164 -13.69 -15.17 -30.62
C LEU A 164 -14.66 -14.19 -31.29
N ILE A 165 -14.34 -12.89 -31.29
CA ILE A 165 -15.12 -11.86 -32.02
C ILE A 165 -15.14 -12.20 -33.52
N ASP A 166 -14.00 -12.51 -34.10
CA ASP A 166 -13.89 -12.85 -35.53
C ASP A 166 -14.74 -14.09 -35.88
N LYS A 167 -14.74 -15.12 -35.04
CA LYS A 167 -15.53 -16.34 -35.21
C LYS A 167 -17.05 -16.09 -35.10
N LEU A 168 -17.45 -15.22 -34.19
CA LEU A 168 -18.85 -14.80 -34.06
C LEU A 168 -19.30 -13.98 -35.28
N GLN A 169 -18.48 -13.04 -35.76
CA GLN A 169 -18.75 -12.23 -36.96
C GLN A 169 -18.90 -13.07 -38.20
N LYS A 170 -18.08 -14.14 -38.34
CA LYS A 170 -18.15 -15.07 -39.46
C LYS A 170 -19.24 -16.14 -39.34
N GLY A 171 -20.01 -16.14 -38.24
CA GLY A 171 -21.04 -17.14 -38.00
C GLY A 171 -20.50 -18.56 -37.74
N ILE A 172 -19.22 -18.70 -37.44
CA ILE A 172 -18.57 -20.00 -37.14
C ILE A 172 -19.05 -20.49 -35.74
N ILE A 173 -19.31 -19.56 -34.82
CA ILE A 173 -19.87 -19.82 -33.50
C ILE A 173 -21.24 -19.15 -33.45
N ALA A 174 -22.28 -19.90 -33.05
CA ALA A 174 -23.61 -19.33 -32.89
C ALA A 174 -23.68 -18.43 -31.65
N GLU A 175 -24.38 -17.28 -31.72
CA GLU A 175 -24.66 -16.38 -30.60
C GLU A 175 -25.39 -17.05 -29.41
N GLN A 176 -25.89 -18.27 -29.58
CA GLN A 176 -26.55 -19.06 -28.56
C GLN A 176 -25.58 -19.87 -27.68
N THR A 177 -24.26 -19.72 -27.83
CA THR A 177 -23.29 -20.33 -26.93
C THR A 177 -23.42 -19.72 -25.55
N ASN A 178 -23.99 -20.49 -24.61
CA ASN A 178 -24.32 -20.01 -23.28
C ASN A 178 -23.06 -19.70 -22.49
N LEU A 179 -22.92 -18.44 -22.05
CA LEU A 179 -22.00 -18.08 -20.97
C LEU A 179 -22.52 -18.69 -19.66
N ASN A 180 -21.83 -19.66 -19.13
CA ASN A 180 -22.04 -20.06 -17.73
C ASN A 180 -21.37 -19.00 -16.83
N LEU A 181 -22.05 -17.87 -16.65
CA LEU A 181 -21.74 -16.94 -15.56
C LEU A 181 -22.22 -17.62 -14.27
N ILE A 182 -21.35 -18.41 -13.65
CA ILE A 182 -21.65 -18.99 -12.34
C ILE A 182 -21.54 -17.87 -11.31
N LYS A 183 -22.62 -17.11 -11.17
CA LYS A 183 -22.85 -16.36 -9.94
C LYS A 183 -23.42 -17.36 -8.95
N LEU A 184 -22.76 -17.52 -7.81
CA LEU A 184 -23.21 -18.39 -6.70
C LEU A 184 -24.67 -18.07 -6.30
N GLU A 185 -25.09 -16.82 -6.52
CA GLU A 185 -26.41 -16.28 -6.26
C GLU A 185 -27.48 -16.82 -7.25
N ASP A 186 -27.09 -17.20 -8.45
CA ASP A 186 -28.00 -17.71 -9.47
C ASP A 186 -28.47 -19.15 -9.19
N ARG A 187 -27.87 -19.83 -8.21
CA ARG A 187 -28.36 -21.15 -7.75
C ARG A 187 -29.58 -21.08 -6.83
N LEU A 188 -29.82 -19.94 -6.19
CA LEU A 188 -31.06 -19.70 -5.44
C LEU A 188 -32.22 -19.39 -6.39
N HIS A 189 -31.91 -18.90 -7.60
CA HIS A 189 -32.89 -18.64 -8.68
C HIS A 189 -32.26 -19.02 -10.01
N SER A 190 -32.80 -20.02 -10.66
CA SER A 190 -32.55 -20.49 -12.03
C SER A 190 -31.34 -19.90 -12.75
N LYS A 191 -30.40 -20.75 -13.17
CA LYS A 191 -29.23 -20.36 -14.00
C LYS A 191 -29.72 -19.47 -15.16
N THR A 192 -29.54 -18.16 -15.05
CA THR A 192 -29.72 -17.24 -16.17
C THR A 192 -28.53 -17.46 -17.10
N LYS A 193 -28.74 -18.29 -18.11
CA LYS A 193 -27.78 -18.45 -19.20
C LYS A 193 -27.82 -17.17 -20.02
N GLU A 194 -26.78 -16.35 -19.94
CA GLU A 194 -26.63 -15.20 -20.81
C GLU A 194 -25.94 -15.61 -22.11
N ASN A 195 -26.43 -15.12 -23.24
CA ASN A 195 -25.80 -15.37 -24.53
C ASN A 195 -24.49 -14.60 -24.66
N LEU A 196 -23.46 -15.25 -25.20
CA LEU A 196 -22.22 -14.61 -25.59
C LEU A 196 -22.45 -13.75 -26.83
N THR A 197 -22.30 -12.43 -26.70
CA THR A 197 -22.41 -11.49 -27.83
C THR A 197 -21.09 -10.77 -28.05
N ILE A 198 -20.86 -10.30 -29.27
CA ILE A 198 -19.69 -9.48 -29.61
C ILE A 198 -19.58 -8.28 -28.68
N SER A 199 -20.69 -7.56 -28.45
CA SER A 199 -20.75 -6.40 -27.57
C SER A 199 -20.29 -6.74 -26.14
N LYS A 200 -20.65 -7.89 -25.57
CA LYS A 200 -20.21 -8.31 -24.24
C LYS A 200 -18.71 -8.59 -24.18
N ILE A 201 -18.14 -9.17 -25.23
CA ILE A 201 -16.70 -9.45 -25.30
C ILE A 201 -15.94 -8.13 -25.44
N GLU A 202 -16.39 -7.23 -26.31
CA GLU A 202 -15.81 -5.90 -26.49
C GLU A 202 -15.89 -5.09 -25.19
N ASP A 203 -17.03 -5.11 -24.51
CA ASP A 203 -17.22 -4.45 -23.21
C ASP A 203 -16.25 -5.02 -22.15
N PHE A 204 -16.14 -6.34 -22.06
CA PHE A 204 -15.21 -7.01 -21.16
C PHE A 204 -13.73 -6.65 -21.45
N LEU A 205 -13.33 -6.68 -22.72
CA LEU A 205 -11.99 -6.26 -23.14
C LEU A 205 -11.72 -4.80 -22.75
N THR A 206 -12.62 -3.91 -23.13
CA THR A 206 -12.44 -2.46 -23.02
C THR A 206 -12.45 -1.96 -21.57
N HIS A 207 -13.28 -2.55 -20.73
CA HIS A 207 -13.45 -2.07 -19.35
C HIS A 207 -12.69 -2.88 -18.29
N GLN A 208 -12.29 -4.12 -18.62
CA GLN A 208 -11.62 -4.96 -17.62
C GLN A 208 -10.19 -5.35 -18.03
N ILE A 209 -10.00 -5.87 -19.22
CA ILE A 209 -8.71 -6.50 -19.60
C ILE A 209 -7.68 -5.49 -20.10
N LEU A 210 -8.06 -4.62 -21.03
CA LEU A 210 -7.14 -3.63 -21.59
C LEU A 210 -6.64 -2.59 -20.55
N PRO A 211 -7.47 -2.08 -19.63
CA PRO A 211 -6.98 -1.23 -18.55
C PRO A 211 -5.97 -1.93 -17.62
N GLN A 212 -6.16 -3.22 -17.33
CA GLN A 212 -5.21 -4.00 -16.55
C GLN A 212 -3.90 -4.23 -17.33
N LYS A 213 -4.00 -4.55 -18.64
CA LYS A 213 -2.83 -4.65 -19.53
C LYS A 213 -2.04 -3.33 -19.57
N ALA A 214 -2.71 -2.19 -19.70
CA ALA A 214 -2.07 -0.89 -19.68
C ALA A 214 -1.31 -0.64 -18.36
N TYR A 215 -1.90 -1.01 -17.22
CA TYR A 215 -1.26 -0.91 -15.93
C TYR A 215 -0.05 -1.87 -15.78
N LEU A 216 -0.12 -3.09 -16.33
CA LEU A 216 1.01 -4.04 -16.35
C LEU A 216 2.18 -3.52 -17.19
N LEU A 217 1.90 -2.92 -18.35
CA LEU A 217 2.91 -2.24 -19.16
C LEU A 217 3.63 -1.15 -18.35
N PHE A 218 2.89 -0.34 -17.60
CA PHE A 218 3.46 0.62 -16.67
C PHE A 218 4.35 -0.04 -15.61
N LYS A 219 3.89 -1.13 -14.99
CA LYS A 219 4.68 -1.86 -13.98
C LYS A 219 6.00 -2.39 -14.53
N LEU A 220 6.04 -2.75 -15.81
CA LEU A 220 7.22 -3.21 -16.55
C LEU A 220 8.02 -2.08 -17.21
N PHE A 221 7.78 -0.82 -16.86
CA PHE A 221 8.44 0.37 -17.42
C PHE A 221 8.26 0.58 -18.93
N ARG A 222 7.27 -0.06 -19.55
CA ARG A 222 6.83 0.19 -20.93
C ARG A 222 5.88 1.40 -20.96
N ILE A 223 6.41 2.57 -20.63
CA ILE A 223 5.59 3.76 -20.30
C ILE A 223 4.85 4.27 -21.53
N SER A 224 5.51 4.36 -22.69
CA SER A 224 4.89 4.82 -23.95
C SER A 224 3.71 3.94 -24.35
N ASP A 225 3.90 2.61 -24.31
CA ASP A 225 2.85 1.64 -24.67
C ASP A 225 1.66 1.74 -23.70
N SER A 226 1.97 1.93 -22.42
CA SER A 226 0.95 2.11 -21.38
C SER A 226 0.13 3.38 -21.60
N LEU A 227 0.79 4.52 -21.86
CA LEU A 227 0.13 5.80 -22.13
C LEU A 227 -0.76 5.73 -23.35
N GLU A 228 -0.24 5.19 -24.48
CA GLU A 228 -1.00 5.03 -25.72
C GLU A 228 -2.27 4.21 -25.48
N LEU A 229 -2.14 3.09 -24.77
CA LEU A 229 -3.29 2.23 -24.47
C LEU A 229 -4.29 2.93 -23.54
N PHE A 230 -3.85 3.60 -22.46
CA PHE A 230 -4.76 4.38 -21.62
C PHE A 230 -5.45 5.49 -22.40
N GLN A 231 -4.74 6.23 -23.26
CA GLN A 231 -5.31 7.29 -24.09
C GLN A 231 -6.41 6.77 -25.03
N SER A 232 -6.20 5.62 -25.66
CA SER A 232 -7.19 5.01 -26.55
C SER A 232 -8.47 4.55 -25.84
N LEU A 233 -8.40 4.31 -24.53
CA LEU A 233 -9.50 3.78 -23.71
C LEU A 233 -10.28 4.85 -22.93
N GLN A 234 -9.88 6.13 -22.96
CA GLN A 234 -10.44 7.18 -22.10
C GLN A 234 -11.94 7.38 -22.28
N GLU A 235 -12.40 7.45 -23.54
CA GLU A 235 -13.81 7.70 -23.86
C GLU A 235 -14.72 6.58 -23.33
N ALA A 236 -14.31 5.34 -23.54
CA ALA A 236 -15.07 4.19 -23.05
C ALA A 236 -15.07 4.09 -21.53
N ASN A 237 -13.98 4.47 -20.84
CA ASN A 237 -13.82 4.32 -19.41
C ASN A 237 -14.10 5.61 -18.61
N GLN A 238 -14.80 6.59 -19.17
CA GLN A 238 -15.05 7.90 -18.54
C GLN A 238 -15.78 7.84 -17.18
N HIS A 239 -16.44 6.73 -16.85
CA HIS A 239 -17.16 6.51 -15.60
C HIS A 239 -16.50 5.50 -14.64
N HIS A 240 -15.27 5.05 -14.93
CA HIS A 240 -14.55 4.06 -14.14
C HIS A 240 -13.43 4.71 -13.31
N ALA A 241 -13.64 4.91 -12.00
CA ALA A 241 -12.68 5.59 -11.12
C ALA A 241 -11.30 4.91 -11.11
N GLN A 242 -11.25 3.58 -11.03
CA GLN A 242 -9.99 2.83 -11.02
C GLN A 242 -9.17 3.01 -12.31
N PHE A 243 -9.83 3.16 -13.46
CA PHE A 243 -9.17 3.48 -14.73
C PHE A 243 -8.42 4.81 -14.63
N TRP A 244 -9.11 5.85 -14.17
CA TRP A 244 -8.53 7.20 -14.04
C TRP A 244 -7.42 7.26 -13.00
N GLN A 245 -7.52 6.50 -11.89
CA GLN A 245 -6.43 6.37 -10.91
C GLN A 245 -5.17 5.78 -11.55
N ASN A 246 -5.31 4.66 -12.27
CA ASN A 246 -4.18 3.99 -12.90
C ASN A 246 -3.55 4.84 -14.00
N TYR A 247 -4.37 5.50 -14.82
CA TYR A 247 -3.90 6.42 -15.85
C TYR A 247 -3.15 7.61 -15.24
N ALA A 248 -3.67 8.20 -14.15
CA ALA A 248 -3.02 9.29 -13.44
C ALA A 248 -1.63 8.87 -12.93
N LYS A 249 -1.47 7.66 -12.38
CA LYS A 249 -0.16 7.13 -11.96
C LYS A 249 0.85 7.04 -13.10
N VAL A 250 0.42 6.66 -14.29
CA VAL A 250 1.29 6.60 -15.48
C VAL A 250 1.69 8.00 -15.93
N LEU A 251 0.74 8.92 -15.98
CA LEU A 251 0.98 10.33 -16.30
C LEU A 251 1.95 10.99 -15.31
N GLU A 252 1.74 10.78 -14.00
CA GLU A 252 2.62 11.27 -12.94
C GLU A 252 4.05 10.76 -13.13
N PHE A 253 4.20 9.45 -13.36
CA PHE A 253 5.52 8.86 -13.58
C PHE A 253 6.21 9.37 -14.84
N ASN A 254 5.44 9.69 -15.89
CA ASN A 254 5.94 10.31 -17.10
C ASN A 254 6.17 11.83 -16.97
N SER A 255 6.06 12.37 -15.75
CA SER A 255 6.19 13.81 -15.43
C SER A 255 5.12 14.71 -16.08
N ASN A 256 4.02 14.15 -16.56
CA ASN A 256 2.84 14.87 -17.05
C ASN A 256 1.95 15.26 -15.84
N TYR A 257 2.48 16.05 -14.92
CA TYR A 257 1.86 16.28 -13.60
C TYR A 257 0.51 16.99 -13.69
N GLN A 258 0.33 17.89 -14.66
CA GLN A 258 -0.93 18.62 -14.82
C GLN A 258 -2.05 17.71 -15.32
N GLU A 259 -1.76 16.87 -16.31
CA GLU A 259 -2.70 15.88 -16.82
C GLU A 259 -3.01 14.81 -15.75
N ALA A 260 -1.99 14.40 -14.96
CA ALA A 260 -2.17 13.50 -13.84
C ALA A 260 -3.12 14.10 -12.78
N TYR A 261 -2.97 15.39 -12.47
CA TYR A 261 -3.87 16.11 -11.56
C TYR A 261 -5.33 16.05 -12.05
N TYR A 262 -5.56 16.35 -13.33
CA TYR A 262 -6.91 16.26 -13.91
C TYR A 262 -7.48 14.84 -13.87
N ALA A 263 -6.66 13.83 -14.16
CA ALA A 263 -7.07 12.42 -14.10
C ALA A 263 -7.42 11.99 -12.67
N TYR A 264 -6.64 12.37 -11.64
CA TYR A 264 -6.99 12.13 -10.24
C TYR A 264 -8.25 12.88 -9.80
N LYS A 265 -8.44 14.14 -10.24
CA LYS A 265 -9.68 14.89 -9.94
C LYS A 265 -10.89 14.24 -10.59
N LYS A 266 -10.75 13.72 -11.81
CA LYS A 266 -11.79 12.93 -12.48
C LYS A 266 -12.11 11.65 -11.70
N CYS A 267 -11.08 10.91 -11.27
CA CYS A 267 -11.24 9.74 -10.42
C CYS A 267 -12.06 10.07 -9.17
N LEU A 268 -11.69 11.13 -8.43
CA LEU A 268 -12.37 11.56 -7.22
C LEU A 268 -13.80 12.07 -7.45
N SER A 269 -14.11 12.57 -8.63
CA SER A 269 -15.49 12.95 -8.99
C SER A 269 -16.42 11.74 -9.18
N LEU A 270 -15.85 10.57 -9.44
CA LEU A 270 -16.57 9.31 -9.63
C LEU A 270 -16.66 8.50 -8.33
N ASP A 271 -15.60 8.54 -7.53
CA ASP A 271 -15.53 7.83 -6.25
C ASP A 271 -14.56 8.57 -5.30
N SER A 272 -15.03 8.91 -4.11
CA SER A 272 -14.27 9.66 -3.09
C SER A 272 -13.50 8.76 -2.13
N HIS A 273 -13.15 7.53 -2.53
CA HIS A 273 -12.44 6.59 -1.67
C HIS A 273 -11.09 7.16 -1.17
N ALA A 274 -10.74 6.82 0.08
CA ALA A 274 -9.54 7.35 0.76
C ALA A 274 -8.22 7.09 0.00
N THR A 275 -8.09 5.95 -0.69
CA THR A 275 -6.91 5.63 -1.52
C THR A 275 -6.72 6.60 -2.68
N TYR A 276 -7.80 7.04 -3.33
CA TYR A 276 -7.72 7.99 -4.44
C TYR A 276 -7.33 9.38 -3.97
N GLN A 277 -7.82 9.79 -2.80
CA GLN A 277 -7.40 11.03 -2.14
C GLN A 277 -5.92 11.00 -1.79
N PHE A 278 -5.43 9.87 -1.29
CA PHE A 278 -4.04 9.68 -0.91
C PHE A 278 -3.08 9.73 -2.11
N ASP A 279 -3.46 9.10 -3.23
CA ASP A 279 -2.67 9.17 -4.47
C ASP A 279 -2.59 10.62 -5.00
N LEU A 280 -3.71 11.37 -4.96
CA LEU A 280 -3.69 12.79 -5.32
C LEU A 280 -2.80 13.62 -4.38
N ALA A 281 -2.80 13.32 -3.07
CA ALA A 281 -1.91 13.98 -2.13
C ALA A 281 -0.43 13.79 -2.50
N TYR A 282 -0.06 12.57 -2.89
CA TYR A 282 1.31 12.27 -3.32
C TYR A 282 1.73 13.08 -4.55
N LEU A 283 0.86 13.16 -5.56
CA LEU A 283 1.09 14.00 -6.74
C LEU A 283 1.28 15.48 -6.36
N LEU A 284 0.35 16.04 -5.58
CA LEU A 284 0.38 17.45 -5.19
C LEU A 284 1.64 17.80 -4.40
N MET A 285 2.04 16.93 -3.45
CA MET A 285 3.27 17.12 -2.69
C MET A 285 4.52 16.97 -3.56
N ARG A 286 4.51 16.05 -4.53
CA ARG A 286 5.61 15.88 -5.51
C ARG A 286 5.79 17.10 -6.41
N MET A 287 4.70 17.75 -6.82
CA MET A 287 4.75 18.94 -7.66
C MET A 287 5.50 20.10 -6.98
N GLY A 288 5.49 20.17 -5.65
CA GLY A 288 6.36 21.04 -4.87
C GLY A 288 6.15 22.52 -5.11
N VAL A 289 4.91 22.93 -5.31
CA VAL A 289 4.45 24.34 -5.36
C VAL A 289 3.62 24.59 -4.10
N ASP A 290 3.68 25.78 -3.52
CA ASP A 290 3.04 26.08 -2.24
C ASP A 290 1.54 25.77 -2.24
N ASP A 291 0.79 26.19 -3.25
CA ASP A 291 -0.66 25.93 -3.36
C ASP A 291 -0.95 24.42 -3.45
N ASN A 292 -0.14 23.67 -4.21
CA ASN A 292 -0.26 22.23 -4.32
C ASN A 292 0.07 21.53 -2.98
N PHE A 293 1.05 22.02 -2.25
CA PHE A 293 1.41 21.49 -0.95
C PHE A 293 0.28 21.73 0.07
N GLU A 294 -0.35 22.91 0.03
CA GLU A 294 -1.49 23.26 0.87
C GLU A 294 -2.72 22.34 0.61
N GLU A 295 -3.02 22.09 -0.66
CA GLU A 295 -4.08 21.14 -1.04
C GLU A 295 -3.67 19.70 -0.69
N GLY A 296 -2.43 19.32 -0.98
CA GLY A 296 -1.87 18.00 -0.73
C GLY A 296 -1.92 17.59 0.75
N LYS A 297 -1.57 18.51 1.68
CA LYS A 297 -1.68 18.26 3.13
C LYS A 297 -3.09 17.81 3.53
N LYS A 298 -4.13 18.41 2.96
CA LYS A 298 -5.54 18.07 3.26
C LYS A 298 -5.89 16.66 2.79
N TYR A 299 -5.52 16.32 1.54
CA TYR A 299 -5.76 14.98 1.01
C TYR A 299 -4.90 13.91 1.68
N TYR A 300 -3.71 14.26 2.18
CA TYR A 300 -2.82 13.34 2.88
C TYR A 300 -3.43 12.76 4.16
N GLU A 301 -4.36 13.49 4.77
CA GLU A 301 -5.09 13.04 5.96
C GLU A 301 -5.97 11.80 5.69
N SER A 302 -6.31 11.53 4.43
CA SER A 302 -7.07 10.33 4.03
C SER A 302 -6.37 9.01 4.40
N ARG A 303 -5.03 9.02 4.63
CA ARG A 303 -4.27 7.85 5.09
C ARG A 303 -4.80 7.25 6.41
N LEU A 304 -5.46 8.05 7.22
CA LEU A 304 -6.02 7.62 8.50
C LEU A 304 -7.33 6.83 8.36
N PHE A 305 -7.95 6.85 7.16
CA PHE A 305 -9.30 6.33 6.91
C PHE A 305 -9.33 5.09 6.03
N TYR A 306 -8.20 4.40 5.84
CA TYR A 306 -8.16 3.14 5.08
C TYR A 306 -8.88 1.98 5.79
N ALA A 307 -8.86 1.97 7.13
CA ALA A 307 -9.61 1.00 7.92
C ALA A 307 -11.02 1.51 8.18
N HIS A 308 -12.03 0.68 7.96
CA HIS A 308 -13.44 1.02 8.19
C HIS A 308 -13.79 1.16 9.69
N ASN A 309 -12.90 0.78 10.59
CA ASN A 309 -13.13 0.84 12.04
C ASN A 309 -12.48 2.07 12.65
N GLU A 310 -13.15 2.68 13.63
CA GLU A 310 -12.59 3.77 14.40
C GLU A 310 -11.40 3.25 15.22
N THR A 311 -10.25 3.90 15.02
CA THR A 311 -9.00 3.63 15.74
C THR A 311 -8.69 4.77 16.70
N PHE A 312 -7.72 4.57 17.61
CA PHE A 312 -7.20 5.65 18.43
C PHE A 312 -6.79 6.86 17.58
N SER A 313 -6.13 6.63 16.47
CA SER A 313 -5.67 7.68 15.55
C SER A 313 -6.83 8.45 14.92
N THR A 314 -7.86 7.76 14.40
CA THR A 314 -9.01 8.41 13.74
C THR A 314 -9.89 9.14 14.74
N TYR A 315 -10.13 8.58 15.94
CA TYR A 315 -10.91 9.23 16.98
C TYR A 315 -10.29 10.57 17.40
N HIS A 316 -9.03 10.55 17.82
CA HIS A 316 -8.34 11.77 18.30
C HIS A 316 -8.05 12.77 17.18
N TYR A 317 -7.80 12.30 15.97
CA TYR A 317 -7.72 13.16 14.79
C TYR A 317 -9.03 13.94 14.60
N ASN A 318 -10.18 13.27 14.64
CA ASN A 318 -11.49 13.90 14.47
C ASN A 318 -11.78 14.95 15.54
N GLU A 319 -11.46 14.67 16.82
CA GLU A 319 -11.60 15.66 17.91
C GLU A 319 -10.70 16.88 17.69
N SER A 320 -9.44 16.68 17.32
CA SER A 320 -8.51 17.76 16.98
C SER A 320 -8.97 18.55 15.75
N LEU A 321 -9.52 17.87 14.72
CA LEU A 321 -10.05 18.49 13.51
C LEU A 321 -11.29 19.38 13.82
N LYS A 322 -12.18 18.93 14.70
CA LYS A 322 -13.33 19.75 15.16
C LYS A 322 -12.86 21.06 15.77
N ALA A 323 -11.86 20.99 16.65
CA ALA A 323 -11.29 22.17 17.30
C ALA A 323 -10.57 23.07 16.26
N PHE A 324 -9.77 22.48 15.39
CA PHE A 324 -9.05 23.20 14.34
C PHE A 324 -10.00 23.90 13.35
N ASN A 325 -11.08 23.25 12.93
CA ASN A 325 -12.08 23.87 12.04
C ASN A 325 -12.77 25.06 12.67
N LYS A 326 -12.87 25.10 14.02
CA LYS A 326 -13.50 26.21 14.75
C LYS A 326 -12.54 27.37 15.05
N PHE A 327 -11.28 27.08 15.37
CA PHE A 327 -10.34 28.04 15.92
C PHE A 327 -9.01 28.10 15.15
N GLY A 328 -8.83 27.33 14.08
CA GLY A 328 -7.56 27.21 13.38
C GLY A 328 -6.44 26.71 14.30
N VAL A 329 -5.23 27.20 14.06
CA VAL A 329 -4.04 26.88 14.88
C VAL A 329 -4.21 27.29 16.35
N ASP A 330 -5.01 28.31 16.63
CA ASP A 330 -5.27 28.79 18.01
C ASP A 330 -6.00 27.76 18.89
N ALA A 331 -6.59 26.70 18.29
CA ALA A 331 -7.14 25.57 19.04
C ALA A 331 -6.11 24.93 19.99
N PHE A 332 -4.84 24.98 19.63
CA PHE A 332 -3.75 24.32 20.36
C PHE A 332 -2.99 25.29 21.30
N LYS A 333 -3.34 26.58 21.27
CA LYS A 333 -2.66 27.62 22.06
C LYS A 333 -2.87 27.37 23.56
N ASN A 334 -1.76 27.32 24.30
CA ASN A 334 -1.74 27.07 25.74
C ASN A 334 -2.34 25.71 26.15
N LYS A 335 -2.35 24.71 25.26
CA LYS A 335 -2.88 23.36 25.48
C LYS A 335 -1.77 22.34 25.70
N GLU A 336 -2.07 21.23 26.39
CA GLU A 336 -1.24 20.02 26.38
C GLU A 336 -1.60 19.18 25.16
N VAL A 337 -0.69 19.09 24.20
CA VAL A 337 -0.91 18.38 22.91
C VAL A 337 -0.08 17.12 22.88
N LEU A 338 -0.75 15.98 22.75
CA LEU A 338 -0.12 14.69 22.46
C LEU A 338 0.23 14.61 20.98
N VAL A 339 1.49 14.32 20.65
CA VAL A 339 1.95 13.96 19.31
C VAL A 339 2.38 12.50 19.33
N PHE A 340 1.74 11.67 18.51
CA PHE A 340 1.99 10.24 18.45
C PHE A 340 2.31 9.78 17.03
N CYS A 341 2.99 8.63 16.90
CA CYS A 341 3.43 8.08 15.63
C CYS A 341 2.42 7.07 15.08
N GLU A 342 2.13 7.16 13.79
CA GLU A 342 1.23 6.25 13.07
C GLU A 342 1.84 5.67 11.79
N GLN A 343 3.04 6.11 11.42
CA GLN A 343 3.79 5.67 10.24
C GLN A 343 5.15 5.06 10.64
N GLY A 344 6.04 4.85 9.68
CA GLY A 344 7.34 4.27 9.88
C GLY A 344 8.33 5.13 10.70
N PHE A 345 9.46 4.55 11.07
CA PHE A 345 10.54 5.25 11.79
C PHE A 345 11.08 6.47 11.02
N GLY A 346 11.22 6.34 9.68
CA GLY A 346 11.67 7.43 8.84
C GLY A 346 10.74 8.64 8.88
N ASP A 347 9.42 8.39 8.88
CA ASP A 347 8.41 9.45 9.00
C ASP A 347 8.50 10.16 10.33
N THR A 348 8.69 9.41 11.42
CA THR A 348 8.86 9.99 12.74
C THR A 348 10.07 10.93 12.80
N ILE A 349 11.23 10.51 12.28
CA ILE A 349 12.43 11.35 12.24
C ILE A 349 12.19 12.61 11.40
N MET A 350 11.58 12.43 10.24
CA MET A 350 11.35 13.51 9.28
C MET A 350 10.38 14.57 9.82
N TYR A 351 9.24 14.14 10.37
CA TYR A 351 8.21 15.04 10.88
C TYR A 351 8.47 15.57 12.30
N ALA A 352 9.40 14.96 13.06
CA ALA A 352 9.77 15.44 14.41
C ALA A 352 10.25 16.90 14.42
N ARG A 353 10.78 17.43 13.30
CA ARG A 353 11.10 18.86 13.16
C ARG A 353 9.91 19.79 13.35
N CYS A 354 8.70 19.31 13.01
CA CYS A 354 7.47 20.08 13.18
C CYS A 354 7.16 20.39 14.65
N LEU A 355 7.74 19.62 15.60
CA LEU A 355 7.63 19.91 17.02
C LEU A 355 8.15 21.31 17.37
N GLU A 356 9.16 21.83 16.67
CA GLU A 356 9.65 23.20 16.89
C GLU A 356 8.53 24.24 16.79
N LYS A 357 7.71 24.16 15.74
CA LYS A 357 6.61 25.12 15.53
C LYS A 357 5.49 24.89 16.55
N LEU A 358 5.16 23.63 16.85
CA LEU A 358 4.16 23.30 17.87
C LEU A 358 4.57 23.77 19.27
N CYS A 359 5.87 23.71 19.63
CA CYS A 359 6.38 24.20 20.90
C CYS A 359 6.16 25.70 21.15
N LYS A 360 6.06 26.48 20.07
CA LYS A 360 5.76 27.92 20.15
C LYS A 360 4.28 28.20 20.37
N ILE A 361 3.41 27.21 20.21
CA ILE A 361 1.95 27.33 20.26
C ILE A 361 1.40 26.68 21.54
N ALA A 362 1.77 25.42 21.78
CA ALA A 362 1.28 24.63 22.89
C ALA A 362 2.01 24.98 24.20
N SER A 363 1.30 24.87 25.34
CA SER A 363 1.94 24.99 26.66
C SER A 363 2.86 23.81 26.94
N LYS A 364 2.49 22.63 26.45
CA LYS A 364 3.26 21.40 26.61
C LYS A 364 3.01 20.45 25.46
N VAL A 365 4.06 19.82 24.97
CA VAL A 365 4.03 18.82 23.91
C VAL A 365 4.38 17.46 24.52
N LEU A 366 3.44 16.53 24.48
CA LEU A 366 3.62 15.15 24.90
C LEU A 366 3.99 14.33 23.68
N PHE A 367 5.28 14.09 23.45
CA PHE A 367 5.74 13.37 22.26
C PHE A 367 5.91 11.88 22.55
N ALA A 368 5.10 11.05 21.91
CA ALA A 368 5.13 9.59 21.98
C ALA A 368 5.66 9.00 20.65
N PRO A 369 6.99 8.87 20.46
CA PRO A 369 7.57 8.15 19.34
C PRO A 369 7.30 6.64 19.47
N GLN A 370 7.61 5.86 18.42
CA GLN A 370 7.63 4.41 18.56
C GLN A 370 8.57 4.01 19.71
N SER A 371 8.21 2.95 20.45
CA SER A 371 8.92 2.52 21.66
C SER A 371 10.43 2.29 21.43
N ALA A 372 10.81 1.81 20.24
CA ALA A 372 12.21 1.62 19.83
C ALA A 372 13.01 2.94 19.73
N MET A 373 12.36 4.07 19.49
CA MET A 373 12.99 5.39 19.38
C MET A 373 12.94 6.23 20.66
N TYR A 374 12.23 5.75 21.68
CA TYR A 374 11.98 6.52 22.90
C TYR A 374 13.27 7.02 23.55
N GLU A 375 14.24 6.15 23.83
CA GLU A 375 15.49 6.54 24.50
C GLU A 375 16.31 7.51 23.64
N MET A 376 16.33 7.32 22.31
CA MET A 376 17.02 8.23 21.40
C MET A 376 16.46 9.66 21.51
N PHE A 377 15.17 9.84 21.30
CA PHE A 377 14.57 11.17 21.34
C PHE A 377 14.63 11.81 22.73
N LYS A 378 14.44 11.02 23.79
CA LYS A 378 14.55 11.49 25.18
C LYS A 378 15.95 12.06 25.46
N ASN A 379 16.99 11.34 25.07
CA ASN A 379 18.36 11.78 25.27
C ASN A 379 18.69 13.00 24.41
N GLN A 380 18.31 12.99 23.13
CA GLN A 380 18.59 14.09 22.20
C GLN A 380 17.91 15.39 22.64
N ILE A 381 16.62 15.35 23.01
CA ILE A 381 15.88 16.53 23.50
C ILE A 381 16.45 17.02 24.84
N LYS A 382 16.85 16.12 25.72
CA LYS A 382 17.51 16.50 26.98
C LYS A 382 18.83 17.26 26.73
N PHE A 383 19.65 16.80 25.79
CA PHE A 383 20.91 17.49 25.45
C PHE A 383 20.67 18.83 24.75
N LEU A 384 19.71 18.90 23.84
CA LEU A 384 19.34 20.15 23.17
C LEU A 384 18.88 21.20 24.18
N ASN A 385 18.06 20.84 25.15
CA ASN A 385 17.52 21.75 26.17
C ASN A 385 18.60 22.27 27.16
N GLN A 386 19.81 21.72 27.13
CA GLN A 386 20.94 22.30 27.89
C GLN A 386 21.49 23.56 27.23
N ASN A 387 21.31 23.73 25.90
CA ASN A 387 21.92 24.81 25.13
C ASN A 387 20.89 25.65 24.35
N ASP A 388 19.67 25.16 24.19
CA ASP A 388 18.61 25.82 23.41
C ASP A 388 17.23 25.49 24.01
N ASP A 389 16.44 26.51 24.24
CA ASP A 389 15.13 26.41 24.90
C ASP A 389 13.99 25.95 23.95
N ILE A 390 14.27 25.64 22.71
CA ILE A 390 13.27 25.38 21.67
C ILE A 390 12.34 24.21 22.03
N PHE A 391 12.91 23.12 22.58
CA PHE A 391 12.16 21.92 22.93
C PHE A 391 11.90 21.79 24.45
N LYS A 392 12.03 22.88 25.23
CA LYS A 392 11.92 22.83 26.70
C LYS A 392 10.57 22.35 27.22
N ASN A 393 9.49 22.58 26.46
CA ASN A 393 8.13 22.12 26.81
C ASN A 393 7.79 20.75 26.22
N VAL A 394 8.75 20.06 25.56
CA VAL A 394 8.56 18.69 25.06
C VAL A 394 8.87 17.68 26.16
N LYS A 395 7.90 16.81 26.44
CA LYS A 395 8.06 15.62 27.28
C LYS A 395 7.96 14.38 26.39
N VAL A 396 9.06 13.65 26.23
CA VAL A 396 9.06 12.38 25.49
C VAL A 396 8.45 11.28 26.35
N LEU A 397 7.55 10.49 25.78
CA LEU A 397 6.79 9.44 26.46
C LEU A 397 7.08 8.08 25.83
N LYS A 398 7.19 7.05 26.68
CA LYS A 398 7.33 5.66 26.22
C LYS A 398 5.98 5.02 25.87
N ASN A 399 4.95 5.40 26.59
CA ASN A 399 3.57 4.91 26.43
C ASN A 399 2.63 6.11 26.23
N LEU A 400 1.49 5.87 25.58
CA LEU A 400 0.45 6.88 25.43
C LEU A 400 -0.13 7.26 26.80
N PRO A 401 -0.27 8.57 27.10
CA PRO A 401 -0.88 9.05 28.34
C PRO A 401 -2.41 8.96 28.27
N THR A 402 -3.06 9.03 29.40
CA THR A 402 -4.53 9.08 29.50
C THR A 402 -5.09 10.50 29.50
N ASN A 403 -4.27 11.50 29.83
CA ASN A 403 -4.70 12.89 29.97
C ASN A 403 -3.91 13.80 29.04
N PHE A 404 -4.62 14.52 28.20
CA PHE A 404 -4.15 15.56 27.27
C PHE A 404 -5.37 16.35 26.78
N ASP A 405 -5.18 17.56 26.25
CA ASP A 405 -6.27 18.35 25.65
C ASP A 405 -6.60 17.85 24.22
N TYR A 406 -5.55 17.67 23.40
CA TYR A 406 -5.67 17.23 22.00
C TYR A 406 -4.58 16.23 21.65
N ALA A 407 -4.84 15.37 20.65
CA ALA A 407 -3.83 14.46 20.13
C ALA A 407 -3.76 14.55 18.61
N ILE A 408 -2.54 14.67 18.09
CA ILE A 408 -2.25 14.85 16.66
C ILE A 408 -1.29 13.75 16.19
N PRO A 409 -1.64 12.98 15.13
CA PRO A 409 -0.68 12.12 14.46
C PRO A 409 0.50 12.94 13.95
N ILE A 410 1.72 12.43 14.08
CA ILE A 410 2.93 13.22 13.77
C ILE A 410 2.97 13.72 12.33
N CYS A 411 2.53 12.89 11.36
CA CYS A 411 2.50 13.25 9.95
C CYS A 411 1.38 14.27 9.62
N SER A 412 0.43 14.51 10.54
CA SER A 412 -0.62 15.53 10.40
C SER A 412 -0.19 16.91 10.93
N LEU A 413 0.97 17.01 11.60
CA LEU A 413 1.45 18.29 12.12
C LEU A 413 1.50 19.39 11.04
N PRO A 414 2.04 19.16 9.82
CA PRO A 414 2.05 20.20 8.78
C PRO A 414 0.68 20.78 8.46
N PHE A 415 -0.37 19.97 8.54
CA PHE A 415 -1.76 20.41 8.35
C PHE A 415 -2.27 21.23 9.54
N PHE A 416 -2.19 20.69 10.76
CA PHE A 416 -2.78 21.31 11.95
C PHE A 416 -2.08 22.59 12.43
N ILE A 417 -0.78 22.74 12.20
CA ILE A 417 -0.01 23.93 12.62
C ILE A 417 0.43 24.78 11.44
N ASP A 418 -0.20 24.61 10.28
CA ASP A 418 -0.03 25.40 9.08
C ASP A 418 1.43 25.60 8.66
N ILE A 419 2.18 24.50 8.51
CA ILE A 419 3.55 24.54 8.00
C ILE A 419 3.53 24.73 6.48
N LYS A 420 4.28 25.72 6.00
CA LYS A 420 4.48 25.96 4.57
C LYS A 420 5.64 25.13 4.02
N LEU A 421 5.62 24.89 2.71
CA LEU A 421 6.64 24.06 2.06
C LEU A 421 8.06 24.59 2.27
N ASP A 422 8.23 25.91 2.14
CA ASP A 422 9.51 26.59 2.30
C ASP A 422 10.01 26.67 3.75
N GLU A 423 9.12 26.54 4.74
CA GLU A 423 9.48 26.49 6.16
C GLU A 423 10.09 25.14 6.57
N ILE A 424 9.62 24.05 5.95
CA ILE A 424 9.82 22.67 6.45
C ILE A 424 11.30 22.33 6.66
N SER A 425 12.16 22.70 5.71
CA SER A 425 13.60 22.43 5.81
C SER A 425 14.36 23.34 6.77
N ARG A 426 13.74 24.47 7.17
CA ARG A 426 14.33 25.46 8.11
C ARG A 426 14.03 25.12 9.57
N LEU A 427 13.01 24.30 9.81
CA LEU A 427 12.68 23.85 11.16
C LEU A 427 13.79 22.95 11.70
N LYS A 428 14.17 23.20 12.97
CA LYS A 428 15.17 22.38 13.66
C LYS A 428 14.65 20.99 13.97
N THR A 429 15.48 19.99 13.76
CA THR A 429 15.18 18.62 14.21
C THR A 429 15.48 18.49 15.71
N PRO A 430 14.73 17.67 16.47
CA PRO A 430 15.07 17.35 17.85
C PRO A 430 16.20 16.28 17.92
N ILE A 431 17.20 16.39 17.03
CA ILE A 431 18.37 15.53 16.93
C ILE A 431 19.59 16.43 16.73
N LEU A 432 20.63 16.20 17.53
CA LEU A 432 21.85 16.97 17.47
C LEU A 432 22.61 16.70 16.16
N PRO A 433 23.11 17.78 15.51
CA PRO A 433 23.97 17.60 14.34
C PRO A 433 25.29 16.93 14.72
N GLN A 434 25.81 16.15 13.79
CA GLN A 434 27.12 15.55 13.91
C GLN A 434 28.22 16.61 13.91
N LYS A 435 29.21 16.49 14.82
CA LYS A 435 30.49 17.18 14.65
C LYS A 435 31.30 16.39 13.63
N LYS A 436 31.89 17.07 12.64
CA LYS A 436 32.70 16.41 11.60
C LYS A 436 33.71 15.46 12.25
N PRO A 437 33.72 14.18 11.91
CA PRO A 437 34.64 13.23 12.46
C PRO A 437 36.07 13.53 11.94
N HIS A 438 37.07 13.31 12.78
CA HIS A 438 38.50 13.47 12.42
C HIS A 438 39.10 12.10 12.10
N ASN A 439 38.51 11.38 11.17
CA ASN A 439 38.99 10.06 10.76
C ASN A 439 40.27 10.19 9.92
N LYS A 440 41.29 9.40 10.22
CA LYS A 440 42.52 9.31 9.41
C LYS A 440 42.22 8.78 8.01
N ARG A 441 41.32 7.79 7.92
CA ARG A 441 40.75 7.27 6.69
C ARG A 441 39.28 7.51 6.72
N LYS A 442 38.71 7.98 5.61
CA LYS A 442 37.29 8.31 5.52
C LYS A 442 36.39 7.07 5.66
N LYS A 443 35.30 7.21 6.38
CA LYS A 443 34.33 6.15 6.67
C LYS A 443 33.05 6.34 5.91
N LEU A 444 32.68 5.36 5.09
CA LEU A 444 31.45 5.30 4.32
C LEU A 444 30.48 4.29 4.95
N GLY A 445 29.40 4.80 5.55
CA GLY A 445 28.31 3.96 6.03
C GLY A 445 27.44 3.45 4.87
N ILE A 446 26.98 2.20 4.93
CA ILE A 446 26.09 1.62 3.91
C ILE A 446 24.83 1.00 4.53
N PHE A 447 23.68 1.19 3.83
CA PHE A 447 22.42 0.52 4.11
C PHE A 447 21.65 0.34 2.78
N TYR A 448 21.40 -0.89 2.36
CA TYR A 448 20.98 -1.18 0.98
C TYR A 448 19.71 -2.02 0.85
N SER A 449 19.17 -2.58 1.93
CA SER A 449 17.93 -3.35 1.85
C SER A 449 17.13 -3.31 3.16
N THR A 450 15.81 -3.47 3.04
CA THR A 450 14.88 -3.63 4.16
C THR A 450 14.43 -5.10 4.25
N PRO A 451 14.67 -5.79 5.37
CA PRO A 451 14.51 -7.25 5.45
C PRO A 451 13.05 -7.74 5.39
N ASN A 452 12.10 -6.91 5.80
CA ASN A 452 10.66 -7.25 5.86
C ASN A 452 9.83 -6.41 4.88
N ALA A 453 10.39 -6.09 3.71
CA ALA A 453 9.72 -5.27 2.73
C ALA A 453 8.52 -6.02 2.12
N GLU A 454 7.32 -5.42 2.19
CA GLU A 454 6.21 -5.79 1.33
C GLU A 454 6.59 -5.52 -0.15
N ASN A 455 5.83 -6.08 -1.12
CA ASN A 455 6.18 -6.02 -2.55
C ASN A 455 6.52 -4.61 -3.09
N SER A 456 5.92 -3.55 -2.54
CA SER A 456 6.24 -2.16 -2.88
C SER A 456 7.59 -1.70 -2.34
N ASP A 457 8.00 -2.23 -1.19
CA ASP A 457 9.25 -1.89 -0.51
C ASP A 457 10.45 -2.63 -1.08
N LEU A 458 10.24 -3.82 -1.68
CA LEU A 458 11.28 -4.55 -2.41
C LEU A 458 11.89 -3.72 -3.55
N LEU A 459 11.11 -2.83 -4.16
CA LEU A 459 11.60 -1.91 -5.19
C LEU A 459 12.63 -0.90 -4.67
N ARG A 460 12.68 -0.63 -3.35
CA ARG A 460 13.68 0.25 -2.74
C ARG A 460 15.04 -0.42 -2.56
N ASN A 461 15.07 -1.75 -2.52
CA ASN A 461 16.28 -2.51 -2.24
C ASN A 461 17.26 -2.44 -3.42
N VAL A 462 18.56 -2.37 -3.09
CA VAL A 462 19.65 -2.45 -4.04
C VAL A 462 20.37 -3.78 -3.83
N LYS A 463 20.68 -4.49 -4.93
CA LYS A 463 21.40 -5.76 -4.84
C LYS A 463 22.80 -5.52 -4.27
N PHE A 464 23.20 -6.36 -3.32
CA PHE A 464 24.50 -6.23 -2.66
C PHE A 464 25.65 -6.37 -3.66
N GLU A 465 25.54 -7.26 -4.63
CA GLU A 465 26.56 -7.48 -5.66
C GLU A 465 26.84 -6.20 -6.47
N PHE A 466 25.77 -5.50 -6.88
CA PHE A 466 25.90 -4.21 -7.58
C PHE A 466 26.58 -3.17 -6.68
N LEU A 467 26.14 -3.07 -5.41
CA LEU A 467 26.70 -2.12 -4.46
C LEU A 467 28.16 -2.45 -4.17
N PHE A 468 28.49 -3.71 -3.94
CA PHE A 468 29.86 -4.15 -3.70
C PHE A 468 30.79 -3.85 -4.88
N ASP A 469 30.31 -4.06 -6.09
CA ASP A 469 31.05 -3.68 -7.31
C ASP A 469 31.35 -2.17 -7.41
N VAL A 470 30.45 -1.32 -6.89
CA VAL A 470 30.70 0.12 -6.78
C VAL A 470 31.80 0.41 -5.75
N LEU A 471 31.80 -0.31 -4.62
CA LEU A 471 32.57 0.04 -3.42
C LEU A 471 33.98 -0.57 -3.39
N LYS A 472 34.21 -1.76 -3.97
CA LYS A 472 35.45 -2.56 -3.83
C LYS A 472 36.72 -1.83 -4.26
N ASP A 473 36.60 -0.87 -5.19
CA ASP A 473 37.72 -0.12 -5.75
C ASP A 473 37.90 1.26 -5.08
N LEU A 474 37.16 1.54 -4.01
CA LEU A 474 37.23 2.80 -3.28
C LEU A 474 38.15 2.65 -2.06
N ASP A 475 39.06 3.62 -1.86
CA ASP A 475 39.97 3.63 -0.73
C ASP A 475 39.35 4.29 0.52
N TYR A 476 38.25 3.70 1.03
CA TYR A 476 37.56 4.14 2.23
C TYR A 476 37.32 2.96 3.19
N GLU A 477 37.09 3.25 4.48
CA GLU A 477 36.58 2.26 5.42
C GLU A 477 35.06 2.12 5.19
N ILE A 478 34.63 0.92 4.78
CA ILE A 478 33.23 0.65 4.50
C ILE A 478 32.57 0.02 5.74
N ILE A 479 31.48 0.61 6.21
CA ILE A 479 30.81 0.24 7.45
C ILE A 479 29.34 -0.07 7.16
N SER A 480 28.94 -1.31 7.40
CA SER A 480 27.59 -1.76 7.20
C SER A 480 26.71 -1.51 8.43
N PHE A 481 25.56 -0.88 8.19
CA PHE A 481 24.45 -0.75 9.12
C PHE A 481 23.29 -1.69 8.77
N GLN A 482 23.52 -2.63 7.83
CA GLN A 482 22.50 -3.51 7.30
C GLN A 482 22.05 -4.53 8.33
N MET A 483 20.82 -4.40 8.82
CA MET A 483 20.22 -5.34 9.77
C MET A 483 19.76 -6.62 9.07
N GLN A 484 19.77 -7.74 9.81
CA GLN A 484 19.25 -9.05 9.36
C GLN A 484 19.84 -9.50 8.01
N LEU A 485 21.17 -9.53 7.93
CA LEU A 485 21.87 -10.02 6.75
C LEU A 485 21.52 -11.49 6.48
N LYS A 486 21.23 -11.79 5.21
CA LYS A 486 21.04 -13.17 4.72
C LYS A 486 22.38 -13.83 4.33
N GLU A 487 23.41 -13.02 4.08
CA GLU A 487 24.71 -13.42 3.56
C GLU A 487 25.84 -12.85 4.41
N GLU A 488 27.00 -13.51 4.43
CA GLU A 488 28.19 -12.98 5.08
C GLU A 488 28.79 -11.84 4.26
N LEU A 489 29.06 -10.71 4.92
CA LEU A 489 29.73 -9.58 4.28
C LEU A 489 31.22 -9.91 4.00
N PRO A 490 31.80 -9.41 2.89
CA PRO A 490 33.20 -9.46 2.64
C PRO A 490 34.01 -8.86 3.81
N LYS A 491 35.17 -9.46 4.17
CA LYS A 491 36.01 -9.04 5.30
C LYS A 491 36.46 -7.57 5.25
N VAL A 492 36.41 -6.94 4.09
CA VAL A 492 36.73 -5.52 3.89
C VAL A 492 35.65 -4.57 4.36
N ILE A 493 34.47 -5.09 4.73
CA ILE A 493 33.32 -4.32 5.24
C ILE A 493 33.19 -4.61 6.74
N GLU A 494 33.25 -3.57 7.56
CA GLU A 494 32.94 -3.67 8.98
C GLU A 494 31.43 -3.80 9.20
N ASP A 495 31.01 -4.87 9.84
CA ASP A 495 29.59 -5.10 10.16
C ASP A 495 29.26 -4.55 11.56
N ARG A 496 28.66 -3.36 11.62
CA ARG A 496 28.16 -2.76 12.89
C ARG A 496 26.76 -3.20 13.26
N SER A 497 26.02 -3.86 12.39
CA SER A 497 24.65 -4.30 12.69
C SER A 497 24.57 -5.17 13.93
N LYS A 498 25.60 -5.98 14.18
CA LYS A 498 25.71 -6.86 15.35
C LYS A 498 25.90 -6.11 16.68
N LEU A 499 26.25 -4.84 16.62
CA LEU A 499 26.49 -3.97 17.79
C LEU A 499 25.31 -3.03 18.05
N ILE A 500 24.28 -3.05 17.19
CA ILE A 500 23.12 -2.17 17.27
C ILE A 500 21.96 -2.94 17.91
N GLU A 501 21.57 -2.53 19.11
CA GLU A 501 20.42 -3.06 19.81
C GLU A 501 19.19 -2.13 19.72
N ASN A 502 19.42 -0.83 19.49
CA ASN A 502 18.37 0.19 19.47
C ASN A 502 18.80 1.42 18.65
N TRP A 503 17.87 2.37 18.45
CA TRP A 503 18.12 3.58 17.67
C TRP A 503 19.17 4.53 18.28
N ASN A 504 19.39 4.49 19.59
CA ASN A 504 20.44 5.30 20.22
C ASN A 504 21.83 4.78 19.86
N ASP A 505 21.98 3.46 19.69
CA ASP A 505 23.24 2.87 19.20
C ASP A 505 23.47 3.23 17.74
N THR A 506 22.44 3.13 16.90
CA THR A 506 22.51 3.58 15.49
C THR A 506 22.97 5.03 15.39
N LEU A 507 22.39 5.92 16.19
CA LEU A 507 22.77 7.33 16.25
C LEU A 507 24.23 7.49 16.67
N ASN A 508 24.68 6.79 17.71
CA ASN A 508 26.06 6.86 18.21
C ASN A 508 27.08 6.41 17.15
N TYR A 509 26.78 5.33 16.42
CA TYR A 509 27.67 4.87 15.36
C TYR A 509 27.67 5.79 14.13
N LEU A 510 26.59 6.52 13.87
CA LEU A 510 26.55 7.52 12.80
C LEU A 510 27.43 8.74 13.08
N TYR A 511 27.75 9.05 14.37
CA TYR A 511 28.70 10.14 14.69
C TYR A 511 30.10 9.91 14.15
N ASP A 512 30.46 8.67 13.83
CA ASP A 512 31.79 8.28 13.32
C ASP A 512 31.85 8.18 11.77
N ILE A 513 30.74 8.44 11.07
CA ILE A 513 30.63 8.25 9.62
C ILE A 513 30.84 9.59 8.89
N ASP A 514 31.72 9.62 7.88
CA ASP A 514 31.97 10.80 7.05
C ASP A 514 30.90 10.99 5.96
N CYS A 515 30.35 9.89 5.42
CA CYS A 515 29.26 9.90 4.45
C CYS A 515 28.39 8.65 4.62
N MET A 516 27.07 8.80 4.48
CA MET A 516 26.14 7.69 4.46
C MET A 516 25.63 7.43 3.05
N LEU A 517 25.68 6.19 2.59
CA LEU A 517 25.09 5.69 1.36
C LEU A 517 23.94 4.77 1.70
N SER A 518 22.70 5.21 1.48
CA SER A 518 21.52 4.49 1.93
C SER A 518 20.42 4.51 0.89
N ILE A 519 19.64 3.45 0.81
CA ILE A 519 18.32 3.50 0.17
C ILE A 519 17.38 4.45 0.93
N ASP A 520 16.21 4.73 0.37
CA ASP A 520 15.12 5.43 1.09
C ASP A 520 14.72 4.62 2.33
N SER A 521 15.19 5.06 3.50
CA SER A 521 15.10 4.33 4.76
C SER A 521 15.16 5.24 5.98
N ALA A 522 14.79 4.71 7.14
CA ALA A 522 14.86 5.45 8.39
C ALA A 522 16.30 5.89 8.75
N ILE A 523 17.31 5.11 8.38
CA ILE A 523 18.72 5.48 8.63
C ILE A 523 19.17 6.64 7.73
N ALA A 524 18.66 6.73 6.49
CA ALA A 524 18.90 7.89 5.63
C ALA A 524 18.34 9.17 6.27
N HIS A 525 17.09 9.11 6.77
CA HIS A 525 16.47 10.24 7.47
C HIS A 525 17.21 10.61 8.75
N LEU A 526 17.69 9.63 9.52
CA LEU A 526 18.48 9.89 10.73
C LEU A 526 19.82 10.55 10.40
N SER A 527 20.55 10.03 9.42
CA SER A 527 21.81 10.62 8.96
C SER A 527 21.64 12.07 8.51
N LEU A 528 20.59 12.35 7.74
CA LEU A 528 20.25 13.70 7.28
C LEU A 528 19.81 14.62 8.43
N ALA A 529 19.10 14.09 9.44
CA ALA A 529 18.75 14.84 10.64
C ALA A 529 19.97 15.21 11.49
N MET A 530 21.00 14.37 11.47
CA MET A 530 22.31 14.61 12.11
C MET A 530 23.25 15.48 11.27
N ASP A 531 22.83 15.92 10.09
CA ASP A 531 23.67 16.67 9.14
C ASP A 531 24.87 15.88 8.59
N VAL A 532 24.80 14.54 8.62
CA VAL A 532 25.78 13.66 7.99
C VAL A 532 25.61 13.75 6.46
N PRO A 533 26.68 13.97 5.68
CA PRO A 533 26.60 13.89 4.23
C PRO A 533 25.98 12.56 3.79
N THR A 534 24.87 12.62 3.04
CA THR A 534 24.09 11.41 2.72
C THR A 534 23.75 11.35 1.24
N ILE A 535 24.08 10.22 0.61
CA ILE A 535 23.62 9.83 -0.72
C ILE A 535 22.43 8.90 -0.53
N VAL A 536 21.29 9.27 -1.11
CA VAL A 536 20.07 8.46 -1.08
C VAL A 536 19.90 7.77 -2.41
N LEU A 537 19.98 6.45 -2.40
CA LEU A 537 19.79 5.58 -3.55
C LEU A 537 18.32 5.39 -3.79
N LEU A 538 17.81 5.86 -4.91
CA LEU A 538 16.40 5.89 -5.26
C LEU A 538 16.10 4.93 -6.41
N HIS A 539 15.05 4.14 -6.25
CA HIS A 539 14.42 3.44 -7.37
C HIS A 539 13.75 4.48 -8.31
N PRO A 540 13.65 4.28 -9.62
CA PRO A 540 12.99 5.22 -10.54
C PRO A 540 11.59 5.66 -10.13
N ARG A 541 10.82 4.81 -9.44
CA ARG A 541 9.51 5.13 -8.85
C ARG A 541 9.61 5.40 -7.35
N PHE A 542 10.39 6.41 -6.98
CA PHE A 542 10.60 6.79 -5.58
C PHE A 542 9.43 7.60 -5.00
N ASP A 543 9.40 7.70 -3.69
CA ASP A 543 8.39 8.43 -2.92
C ASP A 543 8.45 9.96 -3.16
N TRP A 544 7.32 10.66 -3.02
CA TRP A 544 7.20 12.11 -3.18
C TRP A 544 8.15 12.92 -2.28
N ARG A 545 8.57 12.37 -1.14
CA ARG A 545 9.50 13.02 -0.19
C ARG A 545 10.83 13.40 -0.82
N TRP A 546 11.18 12.73 -1.91
CA TRP A 546 12.41 12.96 -2.67
C TRP A 546 12.19 13.84 -3.91
N GLY A 547 10.99 14.44 -4.07
CA GLY A 547 10.68 15.40 -5.12
C GLY A 547 10.20 14.79 -6.44
N LYS A 548 10.45 15.51 -7.53
CA LYS A 548 10.02 15.17 -8.89
C LYS A 548 10.88 14.05 -9.49
N PHE A 549 10.28 13.18 -10.30
CA PHE A 549 10.99 12.05 -10.92
C PHE A 549 12.15 12.49 -11.83
N GLU A 550 11.98 13.57 -12.57
CA GLU A 550 13.00 14.11 -13.47
C GLU A 550 14.11 14.88 -12.73
N ASN A 551 13.85 15.33 -11.51
CA ASN A 551 14.80 16.10 -10.71
C ASN A 551 14.57 15.83 -9.20
N PRO A 552 15.08 14.72 -8.67
CA PRO A 552 14.89 14.34 -7.28
C PRO A 552 15.57 15.35 -6.33
N LYS A 553 14.76 16.04 -5.54
CA LYS A 553 15.21 16.99 -4.53
C LYS A 553 14.23 17.00 -3.36
N SER A 554 14.69 16.55 -2.19
CA SER A 554 13.85 16.52 -1.00
C SER A 554 13.57 17.92 -0.44
N TYR A 555 12.31 18.20 -0.16
CA TYR A 555 11.91 19.43 0.54
C TYR A 555 12.24 19.38 2.03
N PHE A 556 12.25 18.20 2.63
CA PHE A 556 12.65 18.01 4.03
C PHE A 556 14.17 18.06 4.21
N TRP A 557 14.91 17.54 3.23
CA TRP A 557 16.36 17.33 3.31
C TRP A 557 17.05 17.94 2.08
N PRO A 558 17.16 19.27 1.96
CA PRO A 558 17.75 19.90 0.77
C PRO A 558 19.23 19.57 0.56
N LYS A 559 19.94 19.09 1.60
CA LYS A 559 21.32 18.64 1.52
C LYS A 559 21.48 17.19 1.02
N ALA A 560 20.40 16.41 0.97
CA ALA A 560 20.44 15.03 0.47
C ALA A 560 20.91 15.00 -0.99
N LYS A 561 21.81 14.07 -1.29
CA LYS A 561 22.24 13.77 -2.66
C LYS A 561 21.43 12.60 -3.17
N CYS A 562 20.30 12.89 -3.83
CA CYS A 562 19.46 11.86 -4.42
C CYS A 562 20.11 11.28 -5.67
N PHE A 563 20.19 9.95 -5.76
CA PHE A 563 20.79 9.24 -6.88
C PHE A 563 19.87 8.11 -7.36
N ILE A 564 19.40 8.20 -8.61
CA ILE A 564 18.52 7.18 -9.19
C ILE A 564 19.34 5.98 -9.64
N ILE A 565 19.03 4.82 -9.10
CA ILE A 565 19.68 3.55 -9.44
C ILE A 565 19.06 2.98 -10.71
N LYS A 566 19.92 2.73 -11.71
CA LYS A 566 19.67 1.88 -12.86
C LYS A 566 20.84 0.90 -12.91
N GLU A 567 20.62 -0.40 -12.85
CA GLU A 567 21.70 -1.42 -12.80
C GLU A 567 22.50 -1.47 -14.13
N GLN A 568 23.31 -0.44 -14.39
CA GLN A 568 24.11 -0.24 -15.61
C GLN A 568 25.51 0.25 -15.24
N GLU A 569 26.51 -0.03 -16.06
CA GLU A 569 27.91 0.36 -15.85
C GLU A 569 28.11 1.90 -15.76
N GLU A 570 27.32 2.66 -16.48
CA GLU A 570 27.35 4.13 -16.36
C GLU A 570 26.89 4.59 -14.98
N THR A 571 25.83 3.97 -14.42
CA THR A 571 25.32 4.25 -13.08
C THR A 571 26.38 3.97 -12.03
N LYS A 572 27.12 2.86 -12.16
CA LYS A 572 28.25 2.50 -11.28
C LYS A 572 29.31 3.60 -11.26
N ARG A 573 29.80 4.01 -12.43
CA ARG A 573 30.83 5.07 -12.55
C ARG A 573 30.37 6.41 -11.97
N ASN A 574 29.13 6.80 -12.24
CA ASN A 574 28.55 8.04 -11.74
C ASN A 574 28.39 8.02 -10.22
N LEU A 575 28.00 6.88 -9.64
CA LEU A 575 27.88 6.73 -8.20
C LEU A 575 29.26 6.76 -7.53
N GLN A 576 30.27 6.07 -8.09
CA GLN A 576 31.65 6.14 -7.60
C GLN A 576 32.20 7.58 -7.61
N LYS A 577 31.94 8.33 -8.68
CA LYS A 577 32.32 9.74 -8.78
C LYS A 577 31.64 10.57 -7.68
N LEU A 578 30.34 10.42 -7.52
CA LEU A 578 29.57 11.17 -6.50
C LEU A 578 30.08 10.89 -5.08
N ILE A 579 30.40 9.63 -4.76
CA ILE A 579 30.99 9.25 -3.46
C ILE A 579 32.34 9.96 -3.25
N LYS A 580 33.21 9.95 -4.25
CA LYS A 580 34.53 10.63 -4.19
C LYS A 580 34.37 12.14 -4.02
N ASP A 581 33.45 12.76 -4.76
CA ASP A 581 33.21 14.22 -4.69
C ASP A 581 32.72 14.68 -3.31
N ILE A 582 32.08 13.79 -2.54
CA ILE A 582 31.58 14.11 -1.19
C ILE A 582 32.64 13.85 -0.13
N LEU A 583 33.46 12.81 -0.28
CA LEU A 583 34.45 12.37 0.74
C LEU A 583 35.82 13.06 0.61
N ASN A 584 36.18 13.52 -0.58
CA ASN A 584 37.38 14.32 -0.81
C ASN A 584 37.14 15.82 -0.53
#